data_1907f51c3a110463e9efc4865f2abc92
#
_entry.id   1907f51c3a110463e9efc4865f2abc92
#
_cell.length_a   1.000
_cell.length_b   1.000
_cell.length_c   1.000
_cell.angle_alpha   90.00
_cell.angle_beta   90.00
_cell.angle_gamma   90.00
#
_symmetry.space_group_name_H-M   'P 1'
#
loop_
_entity.id
_entity.type
_entity.pdbx_description
1 polymer ?
#
loop_
_entity_poly.entity_id
_entity_poly.type
_entity_poly.pdbx_seq_one_letter_code
_entity_poly.pdbx_strand_id
1 'polypeptide(L)'
;MKHTLRSLAIAIPTLLLSLSTLTSCGVAKDSNRETLYPKLYEEKPTSIVVMPPINETNQVEAKDNFFATLMVPLAERGYYVYSPFLAKELLEQESAANAEVFLEGDLRPFGRVFGADAVLFTIIHRWEKQALTSSINIDAEYILRSVRTGENIFTRRIEGTLDTSVAAGAGGGLFGALVSLAADALSTALTDKGIVAQLANEEAVSDMPVGKYHNSYDKDRKTPASPAHVRGVVLRRK
;
A
#
# COMPACT_ATOMS: atom_id res chain seq x y z
N MET A 1 -62.16 15.02 -44.77
CA MET A 1 -61.01 14.07 -44.67
C MET A 1 -59.73 14.84 -44.89
N LYS A 2 -59.25 15.66 -43.93
CA LYS A 2 -57.95 16.43 -44.00
C LYS A 2 -57.40 16.78 -42.62
N HIS A 3 -57.51 15.91 -41.60
CA HIS A 3 -57.03 16.24 -40.25
C HIS A 3 -56.23 15.14 -39.55
N THR A 4 -55.77 14.05 -40.22
CA THR A 4 -55.10 12.91 -39.56
C THR A 4 -53.62 12.74 -39.89
N LEU A 5 -52.98 13.69 -40.57
CA LEU A 5 -51.57 13.53 -40.99
C LEU A 5 -50.57 14.47 -40.25
N ARG A 6 -51.02 15.22 -39.26
CA ARG A 6 -50.12 16.15 -38.51
C ARG A 6 -49.62 15.68 -37.15
N SER A 7 -50.10 14.53 -36.63
CA SER A 7 -49.74 14.06 -35.27
C SER A 7 -48.62 13.01 -35.26
N LEU A 8 -48.12 12.55 -36.43
CA LEU A 8 -47.11 11.49 -36.49
C LEU A 8 -45.66 11.99 -36.65
N ALA A 9 -45.46 13.30 -36.83
CA ALA A 9 -44.13 13.85 -37.11
C ALA A 9 -43.37 14.41 -35.89
N ILE A 10 -43.96 14.37 -34.67
CA ILE A 10 -43.35 14.94 -33.46
C ILE A 10 -42.80 13.86 -32.51
N ALA A 11 -43.12 12.59 -32.70
CA ALA A 11 -42.71 11.51 -31.75
C ALA A 11 -41.34 10.88 -32.05
N ILE A 12 -40.70 11.17 -33.18
CA ILE A 12 -39.43 10.53 -33.58
C ILE A 12 -38.17 11.23 -33.05
N PRO A 13 -38.10 12.57 -32.86
CA PRO A 13 -36.87 13.20 -32.38
C PRO A 13 -36.59 13.05 -30.88
N THR A 14 -37.60 12.68 -30.05
CA THR A 14 -37.40 12.51 -28.60
C THR A 14 -36.81 11.16 -28.18
N LEU A 15 -36.84 10.15 -29.08
CA LEU A 15 -36.25 8.84 -28.78
C LEU A 15 -34.76 8.75 -29.10
N LEU A 16 -34.22 9.67 -29.87
CA LEU A 16 -32.79 9.68 -30.25
C LEU A 16 -31.90 10.44 -29.26
N LEU A 17 -32.47 11.16 -28.27
CA LEU A 17 -31.69 11.95 -27.31
C LEU A 17 -31.42 11.23 -25.99
N SER A 18 -31.95 10.02 -25.79
CA SER A 18 -31.76 9.25 -24.54
C SER A 18 -30.70 8.16 -24.63
N LEU A 19 -29.92 8.07 -25.72
CA LEU A 19 -28.95 6.99 -25.95
C LEU A 19 -27.48 7.43 -25.80
N SER A 20 -27.22 8.63 -25.26
CA SER A 20 -25.85 9.18 -25.18
C SER A 20 -25.25 9.26 -23.78
N THR A 21 -25.74 8.51 -22.79
CA THR A 21 -25.18 8.56 -21.41
C THR A 21 -24.65 7.22 -20.90
N LEU A 22 -24.22 6.31 -21.77
CA LEU A 22 -23.58 5.06 -21.36
C LEU A 22 -22.16 4.93 -21.94
N THR A 23 -21.33 5.97 -21.73
CA THR A 23 -19.91 5.84 -21.98
C THR A 23 -19.13 6.53 -20.88
N SER A 24 -19.05 5.87 -19.73
CA SER A 24 -17.95 6.08 -18.82
C SER A 24 -17.66 4.80 -18.04
N CYS A 25 -17.44 3.71 -18.74
CA CYS A 25 -16.51 2.72 -18.26
C CYS A 25 -15.13 3.23 -18.70
N GLY A 26 -14.51 4.08 -17.87
CA GLY A 26 -13.12 4.41 -18.05
C GLY A 26 -12.35 3.10 -17.99
N VAL A 27 -11.94 2.59 -19.14
CA VAL A 27 -10.87 1.60 -19.24
C VAL A 27 -9.73 2.19 -18.44
N ALA A 28 -9.41 1.58 -17.31
CA ALA A 28 -8.21 1.94 -16.55
C ALA A 28 -7.06 1.85 -17.55
N LYS A 29 -6.51 3.00 -17.92
CA LYS A 29 -5.35 3.08 -18.80
C LYS A 29 -4.32 2.19 -18.13
N ASP A 30 -3.78 1.20 -18.85
CA ASP A 30 -2.76 0.29 -18.30
C ASP A 30 -1.65 1.11 -17.65
N SER A 31 -1.73 1.24 -16.33
CA SER A 31 -0.78 2.03 -15.56
C SER A 31 0.44 1.17 -15.32
N ASN A 32 1.60 1.66 -15.67
CA ASN A 32 2.88 1.00 -15.39
C ASN A 32 3.69 1.81 -14.37
N ARG A 33 4.74 1.21 -13.84
CA ARG A 33 5.59 1.83 -12.81
C ARG A 33 6.18 3.16 -13.26
N GLU A 34 6.64 3.26 -14.52
CA GLU A 34 7.22 4.49 -15.04
C GLU A 34 6.21 5.65 -15.09
N THR A 35 4.96 5.34 -15.44
CA THR A 35 3.89 6.34 -15.51
C THR A 35 3.45 6.81 -14.13
N LEU A 36 3.40 5.90 -13.15
CA LEU A 36 2.94 6.21 -11.80
C LEU A 36 4.03 6.83 -10.91
N TYR A 37 5.28 6.41 -11.09
CA TYR A 37 6.39 6.79 -10.22
C TYR A 37 7.59 7.38 -11.00
N PRO A 38 7.39 8.38 -11.87
CA PRO A 38 8.46 8.95 -12.69
C PRO A 38 9.59 9.50 -11.83
N LYS A 39 9.28 10.20 -10.73
CA LYS A 39 10.27 10.78 -9.82
C LYS A 39 11.18 9.73 -9.17
N LEU A 40 10.66 8.53 -8.87
CA LEU A 40 11.47 7.46 -8.29
C LEU A 40 12.53 6.97 -9.29
N TYR A 41 12.19 6.91 -10.59
CA TYR A 41 13.15 6.56 -11.65
C TYR A 41 14.13 7.69 -11.98
N GLU A 42 13.76 8.94 -11.76
CA GLU A 42 14.64 10.10 -11.92
C GLU A 42 15.65 10.20 -10.78
N GLU A 43 15.19 10.04 -9.54
CA GLU A 43 16.02 10.21 -8.35
C GLU A 43 16.85 8.97 -8.00
N LYS A 44 16.35 7.78 -8.34
CA LYS A 44 17.03 6.49 -8.13
C LYS A 44 17.59 6.31 -6.72
N PRO A 45 16.79 6.48 -5.67
CA PRO A 45 17.28 6.34 -4.31
C PRO A 45 17.82 4.93 -4.10
N THR A 46 18.95 4.82 -3.39
CA THR A 46 19.58 3.54 -3.07
C THR A 46 19.27 3.15 -1.62
N SER A 47 19.27 4.14 -0.73
CA SER A 47 19.15 3.95 0.72
C SER A 47 17.92 4.62 1.30
N ILE A 48 17.25 3.93 2.22
CA ILE A 48 16.00 4.37 2.85
C ILE A 48 16.14 4.30 4.37
N VAL A 49 15.84 5.41 5.06
CA VAL A 49 15.53 5.44 6.49
C VAL A 49 14.03 5.29 6.65
N VAL A 50 13.60 4.37 7.51
CA VAL A 50 12.19 4.21 7.89
C VAL A 50 11.94 4.98 9.17
N MET A 51 10.98 5.91 9.15
CA MET A 51 10.54 6.64 10.35
C MET A 51 9.57 5.80 11.18
N PRO A 52 9.55 5.99 12.51
CA PRO A 52 8.49 5.42 13.33
C PRO A 52 7.11 5.84 12.80
N PRO A 53 6.17 4.89 12.60
CA PRO A 53 4.86 5.21 12.04
C PRO A 53 4.08 6.23 12.85
N ILE A 54 3.33 7.08 12.16
CA ILE A 54 2.31 7.96 12.73
C ILE A 54 1.07 7.09 12.94
N ASN A 55 0.59 6.97 14.17
CA ASN A 55 -0.54 6.12 14.50
C ASN A 55 -1.74 6.98 14.92
N GLU A 56 -2.73 7.08 14.03
CA GLU A 56 -3.98 7.79 14.28
C GLU A 56 -5.06 6.90 14.92
N THR A 57 -4.69 5.65 15.28
CA THR A 57 -5.61 4.67 15.87
C THR A 57 -5.45 4.57 17.39
N ASN A 58 -6.43 3.95 18.04
CA ASN A 58 -6.37 3.65 19.47
C ASN A 58 -5.56 2.37 19.78
N GLN A 59 -4.97 1.71 18.77
CA GLN A 59 -4.20 0.47 18.91
C GLN A 59 -2.71 0.81 19.03
N VAL A 60 -2.22 0.90 20.24
CA VAL A 60 -0.81 1.32 20.52
C VAL A 60 0.20 0.44 19.81
N GLU A 61 -0.03 -0.88 19.80
CA GLU A 61 0.86 -1.86 19.19
C GLU A 61 0.92 -1.80 17.66
N ALA A 62 -0.03 -1.14 16.99
CA ALA A 62 -0.02 -1.01 15.53
C ALA A 62 1.28 -0.34 15.05
N LYS A 63 1.72 0.70 15.75
CA LYS A 63 2.96 1.43 15.44
C LYS A 63 4.17 0.51 15.39
N ASP A 64 4.39 -0.28 16.44
CA ASP A 64 5.57 -1.14 16.54
C ASP A 64 5.51 -2.30 15.52
N ASN A 65 4.33 -2.88 15.29
CA ASN A 65 4.14 -3.95 14.31
C ASN A 65 4.43 -3.49 12.87
N PHE A 66 3.93 -2.33 12.46
CA PHE A 66 4.23 -1.76 11.14
C PHE A 66 5.70 -1.43 11.00
N PHE A 67 6.29 -0.81 12.03
CA PHE A 67 7.69 -0.42 12.02
C PHE A 67 8.64 -1.61 11.91
N ALA A 68 8.42 -2.65 12.71
CA ALA A 68 9.28 -3.83 12.75
C ALA A 68 9.29 -4.62 11.43
N THR A 69 8.17 -4.60 10.67
CA THR A 69 7.98 -5.46 9.50
C THR A 69 8.24 -4.78 8.16
N LEU A 70 8.57 -3.48 8.13
CA LEU A 70 8.83 -2.72 6.89
C LEU A 70 10.18 -3.02 6.24
N MET A 71 11.19 -3.39 7.02
CA MET A 71 12.56 -3.56 6.52
C MET A 71 12.65 -4.64 5.44
N VAL A 72 12.01 -5.80 5.69
CA VAL A 72 12.13 -6.97 4.81
C VAL A 72 11.56 -6.70 3.42
N PRO A 73 10.29 -6.27 3.25
CA PRO A 73 9.73 -6.05 1.92
C PRO A 73 10.45 -4.95 1.13
N LEU A 74 10.99 -3.93 1.77
CA LEU A 74 11.80 -2.90 1.10
C LEU A 74 13.16 -3.46 0.65
N ALA A 75 13.81 -4.28 1.48
CA ALA A 75 15.07 -4.92 1.14
C ALA A 75 14.89 -5.92 -0.03
N GLU A 76 13.79 -6.69 -0.05
CA GLU A 76 13.43 -7.58 -1.16
C GLU A 76 13.15 -6.81 -2.46
N ARG A 77 12.68 -5.55 -2.35
CA ARG A 77 12.58 -4.64 -3.51
C ARG A 77 13.93 -4.10 -3.98
N GLY A 78 15.04 -4.45 -3.30
CA GLY A 78 16.39 -4.08 -3.69
C GLY A 78 16.84 -2.70 -3.20
N TYR A 79 16.29 -2.21 -2.10
CA TYR A 79 16.77 -1.01 -1.41
C TYR A 79 17.70 -1.38 -0.25
N TYR A 80 18.68 -0.53 0.02
CA TYR A 80 19.39 -0.57 1.29
C TYR A 80 18.53 0.10 2.37
N VAL A 81 18.10 -0.67 3.36
CA VAL A 81 17.26 -0.17 4.44
C VAL A 81 18.07 -0.11 5.72
N TYR A 82 18.19 1.07 6.30
CA TYR A 82 18.79 1.20 7.62
C TYR A 82 17.95 0.42 8.64
N SER A 83 18.62 -0.29 9.57
CA SER A 83 17.89 -1.01 10.62
C SER A 83 16.93 -0.05 11.33
N PRO A 84 15.60 -0.30 11.28
CA PRO A 84 14.62 0.62 11.87
C PRO A 84 14.87 0.86 13.35
N PHE A 85 15.24 -0.19 14.10
CA PHE A 85 15.47 -0.08 15.54
C PHE A 85 16.70 0.76 15.86
N LEU A 86 17.83 0.57 15.15
CA LEU A 86 19.04 1.38 15.36
C LEU A 86 18.84 2.83 14.91
N ALA A 87 18.11 3.02 13.79
CA ALA A 87 17.77 4.36 13.33
C ALA A 87 16.87 5.08 14.34
N LYS A 88 15.87 4.38 14.90
CA LYS A 88 14.99 4.93 15.93
C LYS A 88 15.77 5.34 17.18
N GLU A 89 16.68 4.49 17.66
CA GLU A 89 17.50 4.81 18.82
C GLU A 89 18.32 6.09 18.60
N LEU A 90 18.95 6.22 17.44
CA LEU A 90 19.71 7.43 17.10
C LEU A 90 18.79 8.67 16.99
N LEU A 91 17.61 8.52 16.36
CA LEU A 91 16.62 9.59 16.25
C LEU A 91 16.07 10.02 17.61
N GLU A 92 15.89 9.09 18.55
CA GLU A 92 15.47 9.40 19.94
C GLU A 92 16.53 10.19 20.69
N GLN A 93 17.81 9.84 20.53
CA GLN A 93 18.92 10.59 21.12
C GLN A 93 18.98 12.04 20.63
N GLU A 94 18.65 12.26 19.36
CA GLU A 94 18.63 13.58 18.73
C GLU A 94 17.27 14.30 18.85
N SER A 95 16.30 13.74 19.61
CA SER A 95 14.92 14.23 19.71
C SER A 95 14.20 14.33 18.34
N ALA A 96 14.60 13.50 17.39
CA ALA A 96 14.14 13.48 16.00
C ALA A 96 13.24 12.28 15.67
N ALA A 97 12.76 11.52 16.65
CA ALA A 97 11.92 10.33 16.44
C ALA A 97 10.44 10.67 16.14
N ASN A 98 10.05 11.94 16.23
CA ASN A 98 8.70 12.37 15.90
C ASN A 98 8.55 12.55 14.37
N ALA A 99 7.90 11.58 13.73
CA ALA A 99 7.74 11.54 12.28
C ALA A 99 6.87 12.70 11.74
N GLU A 100 5.89 13.18 12.52
CA GLU A 100 4.97 14.26 12.14
C GLU A 100 5.74 15.56 11.82
N VAL A 101 6.81 15.83 12.56
CA VAL A 101 7.64 17.03 12.35
C VAL A 101 8.33 16.99 10.99
N PHE A 102 8.71 15.80 10.52
CA PHE A 102 9.47 15.60 9.30
C PHE A 102 8.59 15.27 8.09
N LEU A 103 7.30 14.98 8.30
CA LEU A 103 6.39 14.61 7.22
C LEU A 103 6.32 15.71 6.14
N GLU A 104 6.35 16.97 6.54
CA GLU A 104 6.43 18.14 5.65
C GLU A 104 7.72 18.95 5.85
N GLY A 105 8.58 18.52 6.78
CA GLY A 105 9.79 19.21 7.19
C GLY A 105 11.00 19.01 6.27
N ASP A 106 12.13 19.57 6.67
CA ASP A 106 13.41 19.42 6.00
C ASP A 106 14.04 18.05 6.27
N LEU A 107 14.34 17.30 5.23
CA LEU A 107 14.94 15.97 5.30
C LEU A 107 16.47 15.95 5.12
N ARG A 108 17.10 17.08 4.84
CA ARG A 108 18.57 17.15 4.66
C ARG A 108 19.38 16.65 5.86
N PRO A 109 18.91 16.75 7.12
CA PRO A 109 19.59 16.13 8.25
C PRO A 109 19.76 14.61 8.11
N PHE A 110 18.78 13.89 7.54
CA PHE A 110 18.87 12.44 7.30
C PHE A 110 19.99 12.08 6.31
N GLY A 111 20.20 12.91 5.30
CA GLY A 111 21.34 12.76 4.38
C GLY A 111 22.69 12.97 5.08
N ARG A 112 22.78 13.95 6.01
CA ARG A 112 24.04 14.23 6.73
C ARG A 112 24.37 13.17 7.77
N VAL A 113 23.38 12.68 8.51
CA VAL A 113 23.57 11.74 9.64
C VAL A 113 23.67 10.31 9.15
N PHE A 114 22.74 9.88 8.29
CA PHE A 114 22.66 8.51 7.81
C PHE A 114 23.29 8.30 6.43
N GLY A 115 23.50 9.36 5.64
CA GLY A 115 23.79 9.21 4.21
C GLY A 115 22.60 8.69 3.43
N ALA A 116 21.37 8.90 3.92
CA ALA A 116 20.15 8.41 3.32
C ALA A 116 19.76 9.20 2.07
N ASP A 117 19.27 8.51 1.03
CA ASP A 117 18.72 9.13 -0.17
C ASP A 117 17.24 9.47 -0.01
N ALA A 118 16.51 8.67 0.78
CA ALA A 118 15.08 8.85 1.00
C ALA A 118 14.66 8.47 2.42
N VAL A 119 13.52 9.02 2.85
CA VAL A 119 12.88 8.74 4.13
C VAL A 119 11.47 8.24 3.88
N LEU A 120 11.13 7.09 4.47
CA LEU A 120 9.80 6.50 4.40
C LEU A 120 9.00 6.84 5.65
N PHE A 121 7.83 7.43 5.42
CA PHE A 121 6.81 7.69 6.43
C PHE A 121 5.66 6.70 6.25
N THR A 122 5.08 6.25 7.36
CA THR A 122 3.88 5.42 7.38
C THR A 122 2.85 6.07 8.29
N ILE A 123 1.62 6.23 7.82
CA ILE A 123 0.49 6.76 8.59
C ILE A 123 -0.55 5.65 8.69
N ILE A 124 -0.93 5.29 9.91
CA ILE A 124 -1.91 4.23 10.19
C ILE A 124 -3.22 4.93 10.54
N HIS A 125 -4.14 5.01 9.57
CA HIS A 125 -5.44 5.65 9.72
C HIS A 125 -6.46 4.73 10.39
N ARG A 126 -6.38 3.39 10.13
CA ARG A 126 -7.29 2.41 10.69
C ARG A 126 -6.59 1.09 10.97
N TRP A 127 -6.90 0.54 12.12
CA TRP A 127 -6.52 -0.80 12.54
C TRP A 127 -7.63 -1.32 13.45
N GLU A 128 -8.61 -2.02 12.88
CA GLU A 128 -9.82 -2.43 13.58
C GLU A 128 -10.06 -3.93 13.44
N LYS A 129 -10.17 -4.61 14.58
CA LYS A 129 -10.59 -6.01 14.62
C LYS A 129 -12.12 -6.10 14.59
N GLN A 130 -12.64 -6.82 13.62
CA GLN A 130 -14.07 -7.11 13.49
C GLN A 130 -14.40 -8.40 14.26
N ALA A 131 -15.07 -8.28 15.40
CA ALA A 131 -15.36 -9.41 16.29
C ALA A 131 -16.26 -10.48 15.65
N LEU A 132 -17.20 -10.08 14.77
CA LEU A 132 -18.17 -10.97 14.12
C LEU A 132 -17.60 -11.76 12.94
N THR A 133 -16.61 -11.23 12.25
CA THR A 133 -16.08 -11.80 11.00
C THR A 133 -14.67 -12.33 11.15
N SER A 134 -14.09 -12.27 12.35
CA SER A 134 -12.69 -12.63 12.59
C SER A 134 -11.72 -11.98 11.59
N SER A 135 -12.03 -10.76 11.15
CA SER A 135 -11.23 -10.01 10.20
C SER A 135 -10.62 -8.76 10.84
N ILE A 136 -9.55 -8.25 10.23
CA ILE A 136 -8.90 -6.99 10.63
C ILE A 136 -8.96 -6.04 9.45
N ASN A 137 -9.59 -4.88 9.66
CA ASN A 137 -9.60 -3.80 8.66
C ASN A 137 -8.40 -2.89 8.89
N ILE A 138 -7.71 -2.59 7.80
CA ILE A 138 -6.51 -1.76 7.79
C ILE A 138 -6.71 -0.63 6.79
N ASP A 139 -6.23 0.55 7.15
CA ASP A 139 -6.04 1.68 6.27
C ASP A 139 -4.69 2.31 6.65
N ALA A 140 -3.73 2.21 5.75
CA ALA A 140 -2.39 2.72 5.97
C ALA A 140 -1.86 3.41 4.72
N GLU A 141 -1.16 4.51 4.93
CA GLU A 141 -0.54 5.32 3.89
C GLU A 141 0.97 5.33 4.06
N TYR A 142 1.68 5.21 2.93
CA TYR A 142 3.13 5.16 2.84
C TYR A 142 3.60 6.28 1.92
N ILE A 143 4.51 7.10 2.40
CA ILE A 143 5.05 8.25 1.68
C ILE A 143 6.57 8.16 1.72
N LEU A 144 7.21 7.93 0.57
CA LEU A 144 8.65 8.00 0.42
C LEU A 144 9.02 9.37 -0.09
N ARG A 145 9.80 10.11 0.69
CA ARG A 145 10.28 11.44 0.34
C ARG A 145 11.78 11.44 0.05
N SER A 146 12.16 12.16 -0.99
CA SER A 146 13.55 12.38 -1.32
C SER A 146 14.22 13.28 -0.27
N VAL A 147 15.39 12.88 0.22
CA VAL A 147 16.21 13.72 1.09
C VAL A 147 16.79 14.90 0.33
N ARG A 148 17.07 14.72 -0.95
CA ARG A 148 17.69 15.73 -1.80
C ARG A 148 16.73 16.85 -2.19
N THR A 149 15.50 16.50 -2.62
CA THR A 149 14.51 17.47 -3.14
C THR A 149 13.40 17.80 -2.16
N GLY A 150 13.17 16.93 -1.16
CA GLY A 150 12.04 17.02 -0.24
C GLY A 150 10.71 16.57 -0.86
N GLU A 151 10.72 16.15 -2.14
CA GLU A 151 9.50 15.77 -2.85
C GLU A 151 9.06 14.34 -2.51
N ASN A 152 7.74 14.08 -2.64
CA ASN A 152 7.19 12.74 -2.58
C ASN A 152 7.55 12.01 -3.88
N ILE A 153 8.35 10.95 -3.80
CA ILE A 153 8.81 10.15 -4.94
C ILE A 153 8.02 8.85 -5.07
N PHE A 154 7.37 8.41 -4.00
CA PHE A 154 6.41 7.29 -3.99
C PHE A 154 5.34 7.56 -2.94
N THR A 155 4.09 7.28 -3.27
CA THR A 155 2.96 7.34 -2.34
C THR A 155 2.06 6.14 -2.57
N ARG A 156 1.65 5.49 -1.49
CA ARG A 156 0.74 4.35 -1.53
C ARG A 156 -0.19 4.39 -0.32
N ARG A 157 -1.51 4.35 -0.56
CA ARG A 157 -2.50 4.09 0.47
C ARG A 157 -3.21 2.79 0.18
N ILE A 158 -3.28 1.92 1.16
CA ILE A 158 -3.98 0.65 1.09
C ILE A 158 -5.13 0.64 2.09
N GLU A 159 -6.32 0.36 1.59
CA GLU A 159 -7.48 0.02 2.41
C GLU A 159 -7.76 -1.47 2.17
N GLY A 160 -7.56 -2.29 3.19
CA GLY A 160 -7.64 -3.73 3.06
C GLY A 160 -8.32 -4.40 4.25
N THR A 161 -8.70 -5.63 4.03
CA THR A 161 -9.22 -6.52 5.05
C THR A 161 -8.42 -7.82 5.04
N LEU A 162 -7.90 -8.21 6.18
CA LEU A 162 -7.38 -9.55 6.37
C LEU A 162 -8.51 -10.42 6.89
N ASP A 163 -8.94 -11.39 6.08
CA ASP A 163 -9.89 -12.41 6.48
C ASP A 163 -9.12 -13.56 7.12
N THR A 164 -9.29 -13.71 8.43
CA THR A 164 -8.66 -14.78 9.19
C THR A 164 -9.46 -16.08 9.16
N SER A 165 -10.67 -16.09 8.57
CA SER A 165 -11.56 -17.25 8.49
C SER A 165 -11.20 -18.21 7.36
N VAL A 166 -10.42 -17.79 6.37
CA VAL A 166 -10.08 -18.61 5.19
C VAL A 166 -9.14 -19.77 5.52
N ALA A 167 -8.53 -19.80 6.70
CA ALA A 167 -7.70 -20.91 7.17
C ALA A 167 -8.49 -22.20 7.48
N ALA A 168 -9.82 -22.12 7.62
CA ALA A 168 -10.66 -23.23 8.07
C ALA A 168 -11.34 -24.03 6.95
N GLY A 169 -11.19 -23.66 5.67
CA GLY A 169 -12.05 -24.11 4.56
C GLY A 169 -11.41 -24.88 3.41
N ALA A 170 -10.21 -25.41 3.52
CA ALA A 170 -9.55 -26.11 2.41
C ALA A 170 -9.60 -27.65 2.57
N GLY A 171 -10.63 -28.27 1.96
CA GLY A 171 -10.60 -29.60 1.35
C GLY A 171 -10.30 -30.80 2.24
N GLY A 172 -11.27 -31.76 2.31
CA GLY A 172 -11.10 -33.05 2.95
C GLY A 172 -10.02 -33.93 2.28
N GLY A 173 -9.14 -34.53 3.07
CA GLY A 173 -8.08 -35.47 2.68
C GLY A 173 -6.88 -35.38 3.61
N LEU A 174 -5.88 -36.24 3.41
CA LEU A 174 -4.64 -36.24 4.21
C LEU A 174 -3.94 -34.87 4.21
N PHE A 175 -4.07 -34.13 3.11
CA PHE A 175 -3.65 -32.73 2.99
C PHE A 175 -4.51 -31.78 3.84
N GLY A 176 -5.81 -32.03 3.96
CA GLY A 176 -6.72 -31.25 4.81
C GLY A 176 -6.42 -31.39 6.31
N ALA A 177 -5.96 -32.56 6.75
CA ALA A 177 -5.54 -32.76 8.15
C ALA A 177 -4.21 -32.04 8.49
N LEU A 178 -3.27 -32.01 7.57
CA LEU A 178 -2.03 -31.22 7.72
C LEU A 178 -2.31 -29.70 7.67
N VAL A 179 -3.27 -29.30 6.85
CA VAL A 179 -3.71 -27.89 6.76
C VAL A 179 -4.52 -27.49 8.00
N SER A 180 -5.30 -28.41 8.63
CA SER A 180 -6.02 -28.09 9.86
C SER A 180 -5.08 -27.97 11.08
N LEU A 181 -4.02 -28.78 11.17
CA LEU A 181 -2.97 -28.60 12.18
C LEU A 181 -2.16 -27.33 11.96
N ALA A 182 -1.93 -26.96 10.69
CA ALA A 182 -1.33 -25.70 10.33
C ALA A 182 -2.32 -24.53 10.48
N ALA A 183 -3.64 -24.76 10.35
CA ALA A 183 -4.68 -23.77 10.54
C ALA A 183 -4.88 -23.39 12.01
N ASP A 184 -4.71 -24.31 12.96
CA ASP A 184 -4.73 -23.98 14.38
C ASP A 184 -3.47 -23.20 14.80
N ALA A 185 -2.31 -23.57 14.29
CA ALA A 185 -1.09 -22.77 14.43
C ALA A 185 -1.17 -21.45 13.65
N LEU A 186 -1.84 -21.42 12.50
CA LEU A 186 -2.05 -20.25 11.67
C LEU A 186 -3.14 -19.33 12.24
N SER A 187 -4.22 -19.86 12.84
CA SER A 187 -5.23 -19.05 13.53
C SER A 187 -4.64 -18.39 14.78
N THR A 188 -3.75 -19.07 15.48
CA THR A 188 -2.97 -18.50 16.60
C THR A 188 -1.96 -17.48 16.08
N ALA A 189 -1.30 -17.72 14.93
CA ALA A 189 -0.36 -16.81 14.30
C ALA A 189 -1.05 -15.64 13.59
N LEU A 190 -2.29 -15.80 13.08
CA LEU A 190 -3.10 -14.71 12.49
C LEU A 190 -3.76 -13.83 13.58
N THR A 191 -3.75 -14.27 14.83
CA THR A 191 -3.96 -13.40 15.98
C THR A 191 -2.69 -12.57 16.28
N ASP A 192 -1.55 -12.92 15.67
CA ASP A 192 -0.35 -12.12 15.75
C ASP A 192 -0.50 -10.90 14.84
N LYS A 193 -0.69 -9.76 15.47
CA LYS A 193 -0.84 -8.46 14.83
C LYS A 193 0.38 -8.09 13.96
N GLY A 194 1.55 -8.67 14.24
CA GLY A 194 2.76 -8.52 13.44
C GLY A 194 2.62 -9.06 12.02
N ILE A 195 1.97 -10.23 11.86
CA ILE A 195 1.72 -10.82 10.53
C ILE A 195 0.79 -9.93 9.70
N VAL A 196 -0.21 -9.34 10.33
CA VAL A 196 -1.14 -8.42 9.65
C VAL A 196 -0.42 -7.19 9.13
N ALA A 197 0.43 -6.59 9.95
CA ALA A 197 1.26 -5.45 9.55
C ALA A 197 2.26 -5.83 8.45
N GLN A 198 2.88 -7.02 8.54
CA GLN A 198 3.78 -7.53 7.51
C GLN A 198 3.08 -7.64 6.16
N LEU A 199 1.91 -8.28 6.09
CA LEU A 199 1.15 -8.44 4.86
C LEU A 199 0.72 -7.09 4.27
N ALA A 200 0.35 -6.13 5.11
CA ALA A 200 0.03 -4.78 4.69
C ALA A 200 1.26 -4.07 4.09
N ASN A 201 2.41 -4.19 4.73
CA ASN A 201 3.67 -3.62 4.26
C ASN A 201 4.12 -4.27 2.93
N GLU A 202 4.03 -5.61 2.81
CA GLU A 202 4.34 -6.34 1.57
C GLU A 202 3.45 -5.88 0.41
N GLU A 203 2.14 -5.76 0.65
CA GLU A 203 1.20 -5.29 -0.38
C GLU A 203 1.49 -3.84 -0.79
N ALA A 204 1.75 -2.97 0.19
CA ALA A 204 2.01 -1.55 -0.08
C ALA A 204 3.20 -1.32 -1.02
N VAL A 205 4.26 -2.12 -0.88
CA VAL A 205 5.46 -1.96 -1.71
C VAL A 205 5.55 -2.96 -2.88
N SER A 206 4.53 -3.82 -3.08
CA SER A 206 4.56 -4.94 -4.03
C SER A 206 4.86 -4.52 -5.46
N ASP A 207 4.37 -3.38 -5.90
CA ASP A 207 4.57 -2.82 -7.24
C ASP A 207 5.44 -1.55 -7.25
N MET A 208 6.03 -1.19 -6.12
CA MET A 208 7.03 -0.12 -6.06
C MET A 208 8.18 -0.43 -7.04
N PRO A 209 8.68 0.54 -7.83
CA PRO A 209 9.88 0.34 -8.64
C PRO A 209 11.01 -0.29 -7.85
N VAL A 210 11.77 -1.19 -8.48
CA VAL A 210 12.83 -1.90 -7.76
C VAL A 210 14.09 -1.04 -7.60
N GLY A 211 14.72 -1.18 -6.44
CA GLY A 211 15.95 -0.47 -6.08
C GLY A 211 17.21 -1.10 -6.72
N LYS A 212 18.33 -0.46 -6.51
CA LYS A 212 19.63 -0.75 -7.14
C LYS A 212 20.13 -2.18 -6.95
N TYR A 213 19.78 -2.83 -5.86
CA TYR A 213 20.26 -4.17 -5.53
C TYR A 213 19.36 -5.29 -6.05
N HIS A 214 18.29 -4.97 -6.77
CA HIS A 214 17.39 -5.96 -7.37
C HIS A 214 17.85 -6.34 -8.79
N ASN A 215 17.71 -7.62 -9.18
CA ASN A 215 18.11 -8.14 -10.49
C ASN A 215 17.43 -7.47 -11.68
N SER A 216 16.22 -6.93 -11.46
CA SER A 216 15.43 -6.22 -12.48
C SER A 216 15.58 -4.70 -12.39
N TYR A 217 16.60 -4.18 -11.70
CA TYR A 217 16.83 -2.75 -11.60
C TYR A 217 16.79 -2.04 -12.95
N ASP A 218 16.03 -0.95 -13.03
CA ASP A 218 15.81 -0.11 -14.24
C ASP A 218 15.20 -0.87 -15.45
N LYS A 219 14.78 -2.14 -15.27
CA LYS A 219 14.14 -2.96 -16.31
C LYS A 219 12.65 -3.16 -16.08
N ASP A 220 12.12 -2.71 -14.94
CA ASP A 220 10.75 -2.92 -14.50
C ASP A 220 9.78 -1.77 -14.84
N ARG A 221 10.23 -0.78 -15.63
CA ARG A 221 9.47 0.43 -15.97
C ARG A 221 8.09 0.16 -16.55
N LYS A 222 7.99 -0.85 -17.44
CA LYS A 222 6.74 -1.22 -18.12
C LYS A 222 5.90 -2.25 -17.34
N THR A 223 6.36 -2.67 -16.16
CA THR A 223 5.60 -3.59 -15.30
C THR A 223 4.32 -2.88 -14.85
N PRO A 224 3.15 -3.56 -14.92
CA PRO A 224 1.92 -3.01 -14.39
C PRO A 224 2.05 -2.59 -12.93
N ALA A 225 1.37 -1.51 -12.57
CA ALA A 225 1.36 -1.01 -11.21
C ALA A 225 -0.04 -0.49 -10.84
N SER A 226 -0.40 -0.67 -9.58
CA SER A 226 -1.66 -0.22 -9.03
C SER A 226 -1.65 1.30 -8.79
N PRO A 227 -2.81 1.97 -8.78
CA PRO A 227 -2.89 3.38 -8.46
C PRO A 227 -2.39 3.65 -7.04
N ALA A 228 -2.05 4.92 -6.76
CA ALA A 228 -1.54 5.32 -5.44
C ALA A 228 -2.50 4.99 -4.28
N HIS A 229 -3.80 4.91 -4.54
CA HIS A 229 -4.80 4.47 -3.58
C HIS A 229 -5.45 3.17 -4.04
N VAL A 230 -5.21 2.11 -3.31
CA VAL A 230 -5.77 0.76 -3.57
C VAL A 230 -6.80 0.44 -2.48
N ARG A 231 -8.03 0.14 -2.90
CA ARG A 231 -9.15 -0.18 -2.00
C ARG A 231 -9.60 -1.63 -2.15
N GLY A 232 -10.16 -2.15 -1.07
CA GLY A 232 -10.74 -3.50 -1.08
C GLY A 232 -9.71 -4.61 -1.22
N VAL A 233 -8.48 -4.37 -0.78
CA VAL A 233 -7.41 -5.37 -0.80
C VAL A 233 -7.75 -6.48 0.20
N VAL A 234 -7.73 -7.72 -0.28
CA VAL A 234 -7.78 -8.89 0.59
C VAL A 234 -6.36 -9.36 0.82
N LEU A 235 -5.82 -9.07 1.99
CA LEU A 235 -4.47 -9.46 2.38
C LEU A 235 -4.42 -10.96 2.59
N ARG A 236 -3.51 -11.64 1.90
CA ARG A 236 -3.30 -13.10 2.00
C ARG A 236 -1.82 -13.40 2.07
N ARG A 237 -1.47 -14.37 2.89
CA ARG A 237 -0.12 -14.95 2.89
C ARG A 237 0.09 -15.72 1.58
N LYS A 238 1.17 -15.40 0.88
CA LYS A 238 1.62 -16.12 -0.33
C LYS A 238 2.31 -17.43 0.04
#